data_dab56fc7c3ad995f034037027c1be742
#
_entry.id   dab56fc7c3ad995f034037027c1be742
#
_cell.length_a   1.000
_cell.length_b   1.000
_cell.length_c   1.000
_cell.angle_alpha   90.00
_cell.angle_beta   90.00
_cell.angle_gamma   90.00
#
_symmetry.space_group_name_H-M   'P 1'
#
loop_
_entity.id
_entity.type
_entity.pdbx_description
1 polymer ?
#
loop_
_entity_poly.entity_id
_entity_poly.type
_entity_poly.pdbx_seq_one_letter_code
_entity_poly.pdbx_strand_id
1 'polypeptide(L)'
;MKKYILSVAMLAITSFVGAQTSKSAFIHMKSGEVKEISCADVDSITFGNHVSYDKDIEAKYTMGVYNGKGQYVVQLSDAPMDDDGLPTQKGQVVIRFYALNENDPDSRNAVLPEGTYTEGSSFDPYTLYVGDSFLCALVCTEMTSDGPDGYNIPFTSATARVKHNESGYYIEFTGDAGQKYDGVDFQTLRMTYNGELKFINMDPAAYDKLAEDVTMVPTMLSGRYTVTKNYGNYSFALLNCPLDGEGYIIGAGELANFELLTAPSATMNINDIAGEYTIASVVDGPYNPGSFLSGTLYDYSGLYIPMGTYYTTYDNSGSNTNMYGFVTGGSVKVETD
;
A
#
# COMPACT_ATOMS: atom_id res chain seq x y z
N MET A 1 12.05 -23.10 44.88
CA MET A 1 11.35 -23.52 43.63
C MET A 1 10.09 -24.27 44.05
N LYS A 2 8.93 -23.60 43.97
CA LYS A 2 7.63 -24.23 44.22
C LYS A 2 7.02 -24.59 42.88
N LYS A 3 6.91 -25.91 42.63
CA LYS A 3 6.21 -26.44 41.45
C LYS A 3 4.70 -26.30 41.68
N TYR A 4 4.03 -25.53 40.85
CA TYR A 4 2.58 -25.51 40.81
C TYR A 4 2.11 -26.63 39.89
N ILE A 5 1.40 -27.59 40.45
CA ILE A 5 0.69 -28.64 39.69
C ILE A 5 -0.64 -28.02 39.26
N LEU A 6 -0.78 -27.80 37.94
CA LEU A 6 -2.04 -27.38 37.32
C LEU A 6 -2.87 -28.68 37.08
N SER A 7 -3.91 -28.86 37.87
CA SER A 7 -4.87 -29.96 37.63
C SER A 7 -5.78 -29.55 36.49
N VAL A 8 -5.57 -30.14 35.32
CA VAL A 8 -6.49 -30.04 34.17
C VAL A 8 -7.64 -30.99 34.40
N ALA A 9 -8.83 -30.48 34.67
CA ALA A 9 -10.05 -31.28 34.65
C ALA A 9 -10.45 -31.53 33.21
N MET A 10 -10.25 -32.75 32.73
CA MET A 10 -10.69 -33.19 31.41
C MET A 10 -12.20 -33.38 31.41
N LEU A 11 -12.96 -32.55 30.75
CA LEU A 11 -14.40 -32.71 30.57
C LEU A 11 -14.63 -33.68 29.40
N ALA A 12 -15.04 -34.90 29.69
CA ALA A 12 -15.50 -35.86 28.69
C ALA A 12 -16.90 -35.47 28.21
N ILE A 13 -17.01 -34.98 26.97
CA ILE A 13 -18.31 -34.74 26.32
C ILE A 13 -18.77 -36.06 25.68
N THR A 14 -19.67 -36.78 26.31
CA THR A 14 -20.42 -37.85 25.67
C THR A 14 -21.67 -37.28 25.00
N SER A 15 -21.73 -37.39 23.69
CA SER A 15 -22.90 -37.04 22.88
C SER A 15 -24.04 -38.01 23.16
N PHE A 16 -25.14 -37.51 23.76
CA PHE A 16 -26.44 -38.16 23.77
C PHE A 16 -27.42 -37.38 22.91
N VAL A 17 -27.94 -38.02 21.89
CA VAL A 17 -29.09 -37.51 21.11
C VAL A 17 -30.35 -37.80 21.94
N GLY A 18 -31.09 -36.76 22.33
CA GLY A 18 -32.43 -36.89 22.90
C GLY A 18 -32.72 -35.84 23.97
N ALA A 19 -33.73 -34.98 23.69
CA ALA A 19 -34.31 -33.93 24.50
C ALA A 19 -33.44 -32.68 24.79
N GLN A 20 -33.90 -31.56 24.30
CA GLN A 20 -33.35 -30.22 24.53
C GLN A 20 -33.44 -29.85 26.01
N THR A 21 -32.48 -30.25 26.81
CA THR A 21 -32.20 -29.60 28.09
C THR A 21 -31.11 -28.58 27.84
N SER A 22 -31.34 -27.31 28.14
CA SER A 22 -30.33 -26.25 28.11
C SER A 22 -29.13 -26.72 28.96
N LYS A 23 -27.99 -26.97 28.30
CA LYS A 23 -26.76 -27.32 29.01
C LYS A 23 -26.09 -26.03 29.46
N SER A 24 -25.65 -25.96 30.68
CA SER A 24 -24.87 -24.86 31.23
C SER A 24 -23.47 -25.33 31.61
N ALA A 25 -22.49 -24.46 31.36
CA ALA A 25 -21.14 -24.61 31.88
C ALA A 25 -21.03 -23.85 33.22
N PHE A 26 -20.40 -24.46 34.22
CA PHE A 26 -20.18 -23.84 35.50
C PHE A 26 -18.69 -23.51 35.68
N ILE A 27 -18.38 -22.22 35.83
CA ILE A 27 -17.01 -21.77 36.09
C ILE A 27 -16.86 -21.52 37.59
N HIS A 28 -16.05 -22.34 38.26
CA HIS A 28 -15.70 -22.18 39.65
C HIS A 28 -14.51 -21.21 39.79
N MET A 29 -14.76 -20.03 40.35
CA MET A 29 -13.74 -19.03 40.60
C MET A 29 -12.94 -19.36 41.87
N LYS A 30 -11.68 -18.95 41.95
CA LYS A 30 -10.86 -19.07 43.15
C LYS A 30 -11.42 -18.36 44.38
N SER A 31 -12.30 -17.39 44.16
CA SER A 31 -13.04 -16.66 45.18
C SER A 31 -14.17 -17.49 45.81
N GLY A 32 -14.46 -18.70 45.28
CA GLY A 32 -15.60 -19.52 45.66
C GLY A 32 -16.90 -19.19 44.93
N GLU A 33 -16.92 -18.16 44.10
CA GLU A 33 -18.06 -17.80 43.24
C GLU A 33 -18.17 -18.85 42.11
N VAL A 34 -19.42 -19.20 41.76
CA VAL A 34 -19.73 -20.07 40.62
C VAL A 34 -20.52 -19.26 39.63
N LYS A 35 -20.01 -19.14 38.39
CA LYS A 35 -20.74 -18.51 37.27
C LYS A 35 -21.31 -19.61 36.38
N GLU A 36 -22.60 -19.54 36.15
CA GLU A 36 -23.31 -20.36 35.19
C GLU A 36 -23.35 -19.65 33.84
N ILE A 37 -22.97 -20.35 32.77
CA ILE A 37 -23.04 -19.82 31.39
C ILE A 37 -23.83 -20.84 30.57
N SER A 38 -24.87 -20.38 29.87
CA SER A 38 -25.61 -21.23 28.93
C SER A 38 -24.71 -21.68 27.80
N CYS A 39 -24.62 -22.98 27.54
CA CYS A 39 -23.83 -23.49 26.42
C CYS A 39 -24.38 -23.08 25.03
N ALA A 40 -25.62 -22.57 24.99
CA ALA A 40 -26.19 -22.02 23.75
C ALA A 40 -25.58 -20.65 23.37
N ASP A 41 -24.99 -19.96 24.36
CA ASP A 41 -24.41 -18.62 24.19
C ASP A 41 -22.86 -18.66 24.08
N VAL A 42 -22.28 -19.84 23.97
CA VAL A 42 -20.82 -20.04 23.96
C VAL A 42 -20.39 -20.69 22.65
N ASP A 43 -19.76 -19.90 21.78
CA ASP A 43 -19.14 -20.41 20.55
C ASP A 43 -17.80 -21.13 20.83
N SER A 44 -17.02 -20.61 21.75
CA SER A 44 -15.74 -21.20 22.13
C SER A 44 -15.31 -20.82 23.54
N ILE A 45 -14.55 -21.69 24.20
CA ILE A 45 -13.89 -21.39 25.47
C ILE A 45 -12.39 -21.43 25.22
N THR A 46 -11.74 -20.27 25.38
CA THR A 46 -10.29 -20.15 25.25
C THR A 46 -9.66 -19.96 26.63
N PHE A 47 -8.72 -20.81 26.96
CA PHE A 47 -7.90 -20.66 28.16
C PHE A 47 -6.60 -19.95 27.78
N GLY A 48 -6.41 -18.76 28.27
CA GLY A 48 -5.20 -17.96 28.05
C GLY A 48 -4.91 -17.06 29.24
N ASN A 49 -3.71 -16.52 29.31
CA ASN A 49 -3.42 -15.45 30.23
C ASN A 49 -4.24 -14.23 29.81
N HIS A 50 -5.08 -13.72 30.70
CA HIS A 50 -5.74 -12.43 30.46
C HIS A 50 -4.68 -11.34 30.56
N VAL A 51 -4.28 -10.80 29.43
CA VAL A 51 -3.44 -9.60 29.37
C VAL A 51 -4.37 -8.41 29.57
N SER A 52 -4.13 -7.65 30.62
CA SER A 52 -4.83 -6.39 30.86
C SER A 52 -4.05 -5.29 30.19
N TYR A 53 -4.71 -4.47 29.40
CA TYR A 53 -4.15 -3.27 28.81
C TYR A 53 -4.66 -2.05 29.58
N ASP A 54 -3.84 -0.99 29.66
CA ASP A 54 -4.27 0.28 30.26
C ASP A 54 -5.45 0.88 29.47
N LYS A 55 -5.44 0.68 28.13
CA LYS A 55 -6.48 1.15 27.26
C LYS A 55 -6.87 0.06 26.27
N ASP A 56 -8.18 -0.18 26.14
CA ASP A 56 -8.76 -1.14 25.16
C ASP A 56 -9.79 -0.36 24.33
N ILE A 57 -9.60 -0.34 23.00
CA ILE A 57 -10.39 0.48 22.07
C ILE A 57 -10.95 -0.41 20.96
N GLU A 58 -12.23 -0.28 20.70
CA GLU A 58 -12.86 -0.77 19.47
C GLU A 58 -12.83 0.33 18.42
N ALA A 59 -11.98 0.18 17.41
CA ALA A 59 -11.89 1.12 16.30
C ALA A 59 -13.10 1.00 15.38
N LYS A 60 -13.59 2.13 14.89
CA LYS A 60 -14.71 2.25 13.96
C LYS A 60 -14.30 2.82 12.61
N TYR A 61 -13.15 3.45 12.58
CA TYR A 61 -12.62 4.12 11.41
C TYR A 61 -11.23 3.57 11.09
N THR A 62 -10.97 3.46 9.81
CA THR A 62 -9.69 2.96 9.32
C THR A 62 -9.28 3.71 8.07
N MET A 63 -7.98 3.80 7.85
CA MET A 63 -7.36 4.27 6.63
C MET A 63 -6.26 3.29 6.24
N GLY A 64 -6.21 2.93 4.97
CA GLY A 64 -5.19 2.05 4.41
C GLY A 64 -4.45 2.74 3.26
N VAL A 65 -3.13 2.64 3.24
CA VAL A 65 -2.31 3.04 2.12
C VAL A 65 -1.38 1.90 1.76
N TYR A 66 -1.27 1.58 0.49
CA TYR A 66 -0.33 0.61 -0.05
C TYR A 66 0.76 1.34 -0.84
N ASN A 67 2.01 1.20 -0.40
CA ASN A 67 3.15 1.89 -0.99
C ASN A 67 3.91 1.05 -2.04
N GLY A 68 3.40 -0.13 -2.37
CA GLY A 68 4.09 -1.09 -3.23
C GLY A 68 5.04 -2.01 -2.46
N LYS A 69 5.53 -3.05 -3.14
CA LYS A 69 6.51 -4.03 -2.60
C LYS A 69 6.12 -4.62 -1.25
N GLY A 70 4.80 -4.84 -1.04
CA GLY A 70 4.30 -5.41 0.21
C GLY A 70 4.30 -4.47 1.41
N GLN A 71 4.34 -3.15 1.22
CA GLN A 71 4.30 -2.16 2.28
C GLN A 71 2.89 -1.61 2.48
N TYR A 72 2.28 -1.94 3.60
CA TYR A 72 0.94 -1.51 3.98
C TYR A 72 0.98 -0.57 5.17
N VAL A 73 0.43 0.63 5.02
CA VAL A 73 0.17 1.54 6.13
C VAL A 73 -1.27 1.33 6.58
N VAL A 74 -1.48 1.07 7.84
CA VAL A 74 -2.81 0.92 8.44
C VAL A 74 -2.96 1.90 9.58
N GLN A 75 -4.07 2.61 9.58
CA GLN A 75 -4.47 3.49 10.67
C GLN A 75 -5.83 3.05 11.19
N LEU A 76 -5.97 3.00 12.51
CA LEU A 76 -7.19 2.59 13.20
C LEU A 76 -7.56 3.65 14.24
N SER A 77 -8.84 4.02 14.34
CA SER A 77 -9.34 4.98 15.31
C SER A 77 -10.79 4.70 15.72
N ASP A 78 -11.17 5.12 16.92
CA ASP A 78 -12.56 5.10 17.41
C ASP A 78 -13.40 6.27 16.92
N ALA A 79 -12.77 7.31 16.38
CA ALA A 79 -13.40 8.52 15.84
C ALA A 79 -12.91 8.82 14.43
N PRO A 80 -13.60 9.66 13.64
CA PRO A 80 -13.16 10.05 12.31
C PRO A 80 -11.75 10.63 12.33
N MET A 81 -10.96 10.32 11.32
CA MET A 81 -9.67 10.93 11.01
C MET A 81 -9.85 11.96 9.88
N ASP A 82 -8.90 12.88 9.72
CA ASP A 82 -8.83 13.72 8.53
C ASP A 82 -8.28 12.93 7.31
N ASP A 83 -8.13 13.63 6.18
CA ASP A 83 -7.66 13.02 4.92
C ASP A 83 -6.21 12.53 4.99
N ASP A 84 -5.42 13.03 5.95
CA ASP A 84 -4.04 12.60 6.23
C ASP A 84 -3.96 11.50 7.31
N GLY A 85 -5.12 11.08 7.84
CA GLY A 85 -5.24 10.08 8.90
C GLY A 85 -4.83 10.60 10.27
N LEU A 86 -4.93 11.91 10.51
CA LEU A 86 -4.65 12.53 11.79
C LEU A 86 -5.91 12.60 12.66
N PRO A 87 -5.76 12.69 14.00
CA PRO A 87 -6.88 12.90 14.91
C PRO A 87 -7.61 14.21 14.64
N THR A 88 -8.96 14.20 14.74
CA THR A 88 -9.81 15.38 14.53
C THR A 88 -10.42 15.93 15.82
N GLN A 89 -10.16 15.28 16.95
CA GLN A 89 -10.73 15.70 18.23
C GLN A 89 -9.84 15.38 19.44
N LYS A 90 -9.96 16.18 20.48
CA LYS A 90 -9.23 15.98 21.75
C LYS A 90 -9.55 14.62 22.37
N GLY A 91 -8.49 13.93 22.84
CA GLY A 91 -8.58 12.61 23.46
C GLY A 91 -8.62 11.44 22.49
N GLN A 92 -8.69 11.72 21.18
CA GLN A 92 -8.65 10.70 20.15
C GLN A 92 -7.28 10.05 20.08
N VAL A 93 -7.29 8.74 19.85
CA VAL A 93 -6.08 7.94 19.61
C VAL A 93 -6.21 7.31 18.22
N VAL A 94 -5.21 7.58 17.37
CA VAL A 94 -5.05 6.90 16.09
C VAL A 94 -3.83 6.00 16.17
N ILE A 95 -4.01 4.71 16.00
CA ILE A 95 -2.89 3.79 15.83
C ILE A 95 -2.45 3.82 14.38
N ARG A 96 -1.15 3.96 14.16
CA ARG A 96 -0.51 3.84 12.86
C ARG A 96 0.54 2.74 12.90
N PHE A 97 0.47 1.82 11.95
CA PHE A 97 1.52 0.83 11.76
C PHE A 97 1.79 0.56 10.28
N TYR A 98 3.03 0.23 9.98
CA TYR A 98 3.48 -0.22 8.67
C TYR A 98 3.69 -1.73 8.74
N ALA A 99 2.85 -2.46 8.03
CA ALA A 99 2.96 -3.90 7.88
C ALA A 99 3.69 -4.24 6.58
N LEU A 100 4.65 -5.15 6.67
CA LEU A 100 5.45 -5.60 5.54
C LEU A 100 5.09 -7.03 5.20
N ASN A 101 4.77 -7.25 3.92
CA ASN A 101 4.55 -8.59 3.37
C ASN A 101 4.64 -8.57 1.84
N GLU A 102 5.66 -9.16 1.27
CA GLU A 102 5.97 -9.12 -0.17
C GLU A 102 5.06 -10.00 -1.06
N ASN A 103 3.96 -10.53 -0.56
CA ASN A 103 3.16 -11.54 -1.26
C ASN A 103 2.07 -10.98 -2.17
N ASP A 104 2.20 -9.77 -2.70
CA ASP A 104 1.20 -9.26 -3.64
C ASP A 104 1.65 -9.41 -5.09
N PRO A 105 1.14 -10.41 -5.83
CA PRO A 105 1.44 -10.58 -7.24
C PRO A 105 0.76 -9.51 -8.13
N ASP A 106 -0.27 -8.83 -7.64
CA ASP A 106 -0.97 -7.75 -8.33
C ASP A 106 -1.17 -6.54 -7.42
N SER A 107 -0.21 -5.62 -7.48
CA SER A 107 -0.19 -4.41 -6.66
C SER A 107 -1.45 -3.51 -6.81
N ARG A 108 -2.23 -3.68 -7.89
CA ARG A 108 -3.47 -2.93 -8.11
C ARG A 108 -4.58 -3.30 -7.14
N ASN A 109 -4.55 -4.50 -6.60
CA ASN A 109 -5.53 -5.03 -5.65
C ASN A 109 -4.87 -5.30 -4.31
N ALA A 110 -4.32 -4.26 -3.70
CA ALA A 110 -3.63 -4.37 -2.43
C ALA A 110 -4.54 -4.97 -1.35
N VAL A 111 -4.16 -6.13 -0.84
CA VAL A 111 -4.84 -6.87 0.22
C VAL A 111 -3.83 -7.19 1.30
N LEU A 112 -4.00 -6.64 2.50
CA LEU A 112 -3.13 -6.95 3.63
C LEU A 112 -3.29 -8.42 4.00
N PRO A 113 -2.24 -9.27 3.87
CA PRO A 113 -2.35 -10.71 4.11
C PRO A 113 -2.72 -11.06 5.55
N GLU A 114 -3.45 -12.17 5.72
CA GLU A 114 -3.71 -12.72 7.05
C GLU A 114 -2.43 -13.18 7.73
N GLY A 115 -2.34 -12.92 9.02
CA GLY A 115 -1.18 -13.37 9.81
C GLY A 115 -0.99 -12.58 11.09
N THR A 116 0.10 -12.89 11.76
CA THR A 116 0.58 -12.17 12.93
C THR A 116 1.83 -11.41 12.53
N TYR A 117 1.75 -10.10 12.61
CA TYR A 117 2.83 -9.16 12.36
C TYR A 117 3.49 -8.80 13.69
N THR A 118 4.80 -8.86 13.74
CA THR A 118 5.60 -8.50 14.92
C THR A 118 6.63 -7.43 14.56
N GLU A 119 7.05 -6.67 15.53
CA GLU A 119 8.02 -5.61 15.33
C GLU A 119 9.35 -6.12 14.74
N GLY A 120 9.94 -5.31 13.87
CA GLY A 120 11.24 -5.59 13.26
C GLY A 120 11.84 -4.36 12.59
N SER A 121 13.13 -4.41 12.34
CA SER A 121 13.87 -3.36 11.63
C SER A 121 14.20 -3.72 10.18
N SER A 122 13.81 -4.93 9.75
CA SER A 122 13.99 -5.43 8.39
C SER A 122 12.67 -5.45 7.63
N PHE A 123 12.74 -5.54 6.30
CA PHE A 123 11.58 -5.68 5.43
C PHE A 123 11.17 -7.15 5.24
N ASP A 124 11.35 -7.99 6.26
CA ASP A 124 10.90 -9.37 6.23
C ASP A 124 9.37 -9.45 6.24
N PRO A 125 8.77 -10.48 5.61
CA PRO A 125 7.33 -10.70 5.67
C PRO A 125 6.80 -10.80 7.11
N TYR A 126 5.57 -10.34 7.32
CA TYR A 126 4.90 -10.31 8.63
C TYR A 126 5.63 -9.47 9.68
N THR A 127 6.22 -8.36 9.25
CA THR A 127 6.91 -7.42 10.12
C THR A 127 6.10 -6.13 10.30
N LEU A 128 6.05 -5.61 11.52
CA LEU A 128 5.69 -4.21 11.81
C LEU A 128 6.98 -3.40 11.78
N TYR A 129 7.10 -2.49 10.82
CA TYR A 129 8.31 -1.68 10.68
C TYR A 129 8.39 -0.65 11.80
N VAL A 130 9.50 -0.65 12.54
CA VAL A 130 9.71 0.20 13.71
C VAL A 130 10.23 1.59 13.34
N GLY A 131 9.91 2.57 14.17
CA GLY A 131 10.29 3.98 14.04
C GLY A 131 9.12 4.88 14.44
N ASP A 132 9.42 6.06 14.94
CA ASP A 132 8.43 6.99 15.52
C ASP A 132 7.27 7.33 14.57
N SER A 133 7.55 7.33 13.25
CA SER A 133 6.55 7.64 12.22
C SER A 133 5.86 6.39 11.65
N PHE A 134 6.37 5.19 11.95
CA PHE A 134 5.93 3.93 11.31
C PHE A 134 5.13 3.03 12.25
N LEU A 135 5.44 3.07 13.55
CA LEU A 135 4.80 2.23 14.56
C LEU A 135 4.52 3.05 15.81
N CYS A 136 3.37 3.69 15.84
CA CYS A 136 3.06 4.68 16.86
C CYS A 136 1.57 4.82 17.16
N ALA A 137 1.27 5.47 18.29
CA ALA A 137 -0.04 6.06 18.56
C ALA A 137 0.05 7.58 18.38
N LEU A 138 -0.83 8.14 17.56
CA LEU A 138 -1.06 9.58 17.46
C LEU A 138 -2.14 9.93 18.48
N VAL A 139 -1.79 10.69 19.50
CA VAL A 139 -2.71 11.06 20.60
C VAL A 139 -2.93 12.56 20.56
N CYS A 140 -4.15 12.97 20.29
CA CYS A 140 -4.52 14.38 20.36
C CYS A 140 -4.80 14.80 21.81
N THR A 141 -3.94 15.62 22.37
CA THR A 141 -4.11 16.17 23.74
C THR A 141 -4.87 17.48 23.75
N GLU A 142 -4.82 18.24 22.65
CA GLU A 142 -5.50 19.51 22.49
C GLU A 142 -5.87 19.77 21.01
N MET A 143 -6.96 20.48 20.77
CA MET A 143 -7.32 21.00 19.45
C MET A 143 -7.01 22.49 19.41
N THR A 144 -6.13 22.89 18.51
CA THR A 144 -5.73 24.29 18.29
C THR A 144 -6.34 24.85 17.01
N SER A 145 -6.16 26.16 16.75
CA SER A 145 -6.56 26.77 15.46
C SER A 145 -5.83 26.19 14.24
N ASP A 146 -4.65 25.61 14.47
CA ASP A 146 -3.77 25.09 13.44
C ASP A 146 -3.90 23.56 13.26
N GLY A 147 -4.81 22.94 14.03
CA GLY A 147 -5.09 21.51 13.98
C GLY A 147 -4.87 20.79 15.31
N PRO A 148 -4.82 19.45 15.31
CA PRO A 148 -4.57 18.67 16.51
C PRO A 148 -3.14 18.87 17.02
N ASP A 149 -3.01 19.14 18.31
CA ASP A 149 -1.73 19.12 19.05
C ASP A 149 -1.71 17.89 19.97
N GLY A 150 -0.55 17.27 20.12
CA GLY A 150 -0.45 16.07 20.92
C GLY A 150 0.89 15.34 20.77
N TYR A 151 0.82 14.04 20.99
CA TYR A 151 2.00 13.18 20.98
C TYR A 151 1.98 12.19 19.83
N ASN A 152 3.15 12.01 19.21
CA ASN A 152 3.48 10.82 18.43
C ASN A 152 4.23 9.87 19.38
N ILE A 153 3.54 8.82 19.85
CA ILE A 153 4.04 7.90 20.85
C ILE A 153 4.52 6.63 20.16
N PRO A 154 5.83 6.41 20.03
CA PRO A 154 6.35 5.17 19.45
C PRO A 154 6.09 4.00 20.40
N PHE A 155 5.82 2.83 19.83
CA PHE A 155 5.74 1.58 20.57
C PHE A 155 7.12 0.93 20.64
N THR A 156 7.51 0.49 21.83
CA THR A 156 8.73 -0.29 22.08
C THR A 156 8.51 -1.77 21.84
N SER A 157 7.25 -2.20 21.91
CA SER A 157 6.82 -3.52 21.47
C SER A 157 5.38 -3.49 20.94
N ALA A 158 5.12 -4.22 19.86
CA ALA A 158 3.81 -4.31 19.27
C ALA A 158 3.56 -5.61 18.53
N THR A 159 2.29 -5.95 18.36
CA THR A 159 1.83 -7.06 17.53
C THR A 159 0.53 -6.65 16.85
N ALA A 160 0.39 -6.97 15.56
CA ALA A 160 -0.88 -6.89 14.86
C ALA A 160 -1.28 -8.28 14.34
N ARG A 161 -2.51 -8.70 14.65
CA ARG A 161 -3.12 -9.91 14.10
C ARG A 161 -4.16 -9.51 13.08
N VAL A 162 -4.01 -10.02 11.88
CA VAL A 162 -4.90 -9.75 10.74
C VAL A 162 -5.60 -11.03 10.34
N LYS A 163 -6.92 -10.98 10.20
CA LYS A 163 -7.75 -12.05 9.66
C LYS A 163 -8.75 -11.45 8.68
N HIS A 164 -9.10 -12.21 7.67
CA HIS A 164 -10.21 -11.89 6.79
C HIS A 164 -11.49 -12.60 7.25
N ASN A 165 -12.62 -11.94 7.13
CA ASN A 165 -13.93 -12.49 7.44
C ASN A 165 -14.99 -11.92 6.50
N GLU A 166 -16.27 -12.25 6.72
CA GLU A 166 -17.39 -11.78 5.88
C GLU A 166 -17.56 -10.25 5.88
N SER A 167 -17.08 -9.54 6.92
CA SER A 167 -17.12 -8.08 7.04
C SER A 167 -15.89 -7.40 6.40
N GLY A 168 -14.92 -8.17 5.89
CA GLY A 168 -13.64 -7.71 5.38
C GLY A 168 -12.48 -8.11 6.27
N TYR A 169 -12.01 -7.21 7.16
CA TYR A 169 -10.88 -7.45 8.05
C TYR A 169 -11.29 -7.52 9.51
N TYR A 170 -10.70 -8.44 10.25
CA TYR A 170 -10.55 -8.33 11.69
C TYR A 170 -9.08 -8.07 12.01
N ILE A 171 -8.82 -6.93 12.65
CA ILE A 171 -7.47 -6.53 13.05
C ILE A 171 -7.45 -6.37 14.57
N GLU A 172 -6.49 -7.02 15.24
CA GLU A 172 -6.17 -6.79 16.64
C GLU A 172 -4.75 -6.28 16.75
N PHE A 173 -4.60 -5.04 17.16
CA PHE A 173 -3.32 -4.41 17.43
C PHE A 173 -3.08 -4.35 18.95
N THR A 174 -1.87 -4.68 19.40
CA THR A 174 -1.44 -4.49 20.78
C THR A 174 -0.10 -3.81 20.79
N GLY A 175 0.10 -2.83 21.68
CA GLY A 175 1.33 -2.06 21.77
C GLY A 175 1.68 -1.69 23.20
N ASP A 176 2.98 -1.61 23.50
CA ASP A 176 3.54 -1.08 24.74
C ASP A 176 4.49 0.08 24.38
N ALA A 177 4.22 1.26 24.90
CA ALA A 177 5.05 2.46 24.69
C ALA A 177 6.31 2.47 25.59
N GLY A 178 6.48 1.48 26.47
CA GLY A 178 7.62 1.36 27.38
C GLY A 178 7.60 2.34 28.55
N GLN A 179 6.83 3.42 28.41
CA GLN A 179 6.67 4.45 29.45
C GLN A 179 5.33 5.17 29.30
N LYS A 180 4.92 5.88 30.35
CA LYS A 180 3.79 6.81 30.30
C LYS A 180 4.25 8.18 29.81
N TYR A 181 3.43 8.81 28.98
CA TYR A 181 3.63 10.17 28.51
C TYR A 181 2.71 11.12 29.29
N ASP A 182 3.14 12.36 29.51
CA ASP A 182 2.35 13.34 30.24
C ASP A 182 1.06 13.68 29.46
N GLY A 183 -0.07 13.65 30.18
CA GLY A 183 -1.39 13.85 29.55
C GLY A 183 -1.94 12.66 28.76
N VAL A 184 -1.25 11.51 28.74
CA VAL A 184 -1.70 10.27 28.12
C VAL A 184 -2.02 9.22 29.19
N ASP A 185 -3.21 8.64 29.10
CA ASP A 185 -3.78 7.76 30.12
C ASP A 185 -3.35 6.28 30.02
N PHE A 186 -2.48 5.94 29.07
CA PHE A 186 -2.02 4.57 28.85
C PHE A 186 -0.52 4.48 28.60
N GLN A 187 0.04 3.33 28.91
CA GLN A 187 1.33 2.83 28.43
C GLN A 187 1.11 1.64 27.50
N THR A 188 0.17 0.74 27.86
CA THR A 188 -0.20 -0.43 27.05
C THR A 188 -1.57 -0.23 26.44
N LEU A 189 -1.68 -0.55 25.15
CA LEU A 189 -2.88 -0.34 24.37
C LEU A 189 -3.24 -1.59 23.59
N ARG A 190 -4.54 -1.90 23.56
CA ARG A 190 -5.14 -2.82 22.59
C ARG A 190 -6.16 -2.05 21.77
N MET A 191 -6.14 -2.24 20.44
CA MET A 191 -7.15 -1.72 19.54
C MET A 191 -7.62 -2.83 18.61
N THR A 192 -8.93 -3.00 18.49
CA THR A 192 -9.55 -3.98 17.60
C THR A 192 -10.36 -3.26 16.53
N TYR A 193 -10.36 -3.80 15.32
CA TYR A 193 -11.19 -3.33 14.21
C TYR A 193 -11.86 -4.52 13.54
N ASN A 194 -13.13 -4.35 13.15
CA ASN A 194 -13.86 -5.33 12.36
C ASN A 194 -14.69 -4.60 11.29
N GLY A 195 -14.30 -4.74 10.02
CA GLY A 195 -14.98 -4.06 8.92
C GLY A 195 -14.18 -4.02 7.62
N GLU A 196 -14.67 -3.25 6.65
CA GLU A 196 -13.96 -3.03 5.39
C GLU A 196 -12.71 -2.17 5.59
N LEU A 197 -11.59 -2.58 5.00
CA LEU A 197 -10.38 -1.78 4.87
C LEU A 197 -10.01 -1.72 3.39
N LYS A 198 -10.04 -0.52 2.84
CA LYS A 198 -9.60 -0.25 1.46
C LYS A 198 -8.25 0.45 1.48
N PHE A 199 -7.37 0.03 0.59
CA PHE A 199 -6.06 0.66 0.45
C PHE A 199 -6.08 1.67 -0.69
N ILE A 200 -5.66 2.89 -0.39
CA ILE A 200 -5.24 3.86 -1.41
C ILE A 200 -3.93 3.33 -1.97
N ASN A 201 -3.92 3.00 -3.25
CA ASN A 201 -2.73 2.45 -3.88
C ASN A 201 -1.80 3.59 -4.31
N MET A 202 -0.68 3.71 -3.62
CA MET A 202 0.40 4.65 -3.90
C MET A 202 1.61 3.95 -4.55
N ASP A 203 1.46 2.67 -4.94
CA ASP A 203 2.52 1.96 -5.66
C ASP A 203 2.71 2.60 -7.04
N PRO A 204 3.85 3.24 -7.29
CA PRO A 204 4.10 3.87 -8.58
C PRO A 204 4.27 2.86 -9.72
N ALA A 205 4.50 1.58 -9.39
CA ALA A 205 4.52 0.50 -10.36
C ALA A 205 3.12 -0.08 -10.66
N ALA A 206 2.09 0.32 -9.91
CA ALA A 206 0.70 -0.05 -10.16
C ALA A 206 0.12 0.81 -11.28
N TYR A 207 0.30 0.40 -12.50
CA TYR A 207 -0.29 1.02 -13.68
C TYR A 207 -1.15 0.01 -14.44
N ASP A 208 -2.19 0.51 -15.11
CA ASP A 208 -3.00 -0.30 -15.98
C ASP A 208 -2.24 -0.61 -17.27
N LYS A 209 -2.16 -1.90 -17.60
CA LYS A 209 -1.53 -2.34 -18.85
C LYS A 209 -2.50 -2.14 -20.01
N LEU A 210 -1.94 -1.76 -21.14
CA LEU A 210 -2.67 -1.74 -22.39
C LEU A 210 -3.24 -3.13 -22.67
N ALA A 211 -4.57 -3.24 -22.80
CA ALA A 211 -5.28 -4.51 -22.93
C ALA A 211 -5.53 -4.90 -24.40
N GLU A 212 -5.51 -3.93 -25.32
CA GLU A 212 -5.86 -4.10 -26.72
C GLU A 212 -4.87 -3.36 -27.63
N ASP A 213 -4.83 -3.73 -28.91
CA ASP A 213 -4.07 -3.01 -29.92
C ASP A 213 -4.59 -1.58 -30.08
N VAL A 214 -3.68 -0.62 -30.17
CA VAL A 214 -4.00 0.79 -30.32
C VAL A 214 -3.70 1.25 -31.74
N THR A 215 -4.65 1.97 -32.31
CA THR A 215 -4.45 2.77 -33.54
C THR A 215 -4.66 4.25 -33.18
N MET A 216 -3.58 5.00 -33.18
CA MET A 216 -3.59 6.41 -32.85
C MET A 216 -3.47 7.26 -34.13
N VAL A 217 -4.24 8.35 -34.19
CA VAL A 217 -4.10 9.39 -35.23
C VAL A 217 -3.55 10.64 -34.57
N PRO A 218 -2.25 10.88 -34.61
CA PRO A 218 -1.65 12.03 -33.98
C PRO A 218 -2.00 13.31 -34.76
N THR A 219 -2.20 14.40 -34.01
CA THR A 219 -2.42 15.74 -34.58
C THR A 219 -1.22 16.65 -34.37
N MET A 220 -0.32 16.26 -33.45
CA MET A 220 0.88 17.02 -33.09
C MET A 220 2.08 16.09 -32.91
N LEU A 221 3.24 16.68 -33.16
CA LEU A 221 4.55 16.10 -32.87
C LEU A 221 5.34 17.09 -32.02
N SER A 222 5.86 16.62 -30.91
CA SER A 222 6.78 17.37 -30.05
C SER A 222 8.01 16.51 -29.79
N GLY A 223 9.18 17.11 -29.79
CA GLY A 223 10.39 16.31 -29.56
C GLY A 223 11.66 17.12 -29.41
N ARG A 224 12.69 16.42 -29.05
CA ARG A 224 14.05 16.96 -28.88
C ARG A 224 15.08 16.01 -29.51
N TYR A 225 16.19 16.59 -29.89
CA TYR A 225 17.36 15.86 -30.35
C TYR A 225 18.52 16.12 -29.40
N THR A 226 19.19 15.07 -28.96
CA THR A 226 20.42 15.15 -28.19
C THR A 226 21.48 14.30 -28.90
N VAL A 227 22.74 14.75 -28.88
CA VAL A 227 23.82 14.04 -29.53
C VAL A 227 24.92 13.71 -28.54
N THR A 228 25.42 12.48 -28.68
CA THR A 228 26.61 11.99 -27.99
C THR A 228 27.70 11.71 -29.03
N LYS A 229 28.87 11.28 -28.57
CA LYS A 229 29.94 10.84 -29.48
C LYS A 229 29.56 9.62 -30.35
N ASN A 230 28.65 8.78 -29.84
CA ASN A 230 28.39 7.47 -30.44
C ASN A 230 27.02 7.42 -31.17
N TYR A 231 26.06 8.24 -30.79
CA TYR A 231 24.72 8.26 -31.38
C TYR A 231 24.04 9.62 -31.21
N GLY A 232 23.07 9.89 -32.07
CA GLY A 232 22.04 10.91 -31.88
C GLY A 232 20.79 10.28 -31.33
N ASN A 233 20.16 10.89 -30.33
CA ASN A 233 18.88 10.44 -29.76
C ASN A 233 17.79 11.40 -30.17
N TYR A 234 16.82 10.93 -30.94
CA TYR A 234 15.56 11.60 -31.22
C TYR A 234 14.53 11.08 -30.23
N SER A 235 14.23 11.91 -29.22
CA SER A 235 13.12 11.67 -28.28
C SER A 235 11.93 12.51 -28.71
N PHE A 236 10.85 11.90 -29.13
CA PHE A 236 9.66 12.61 -29.61
C PHE A 236 8.37 11.92 -29.21
N ALA A 237 7.36 12.74 -29.00
CA ALA A 237 6.00 12.31 -28.73
C ALA A 237 5.07 12.64 -29.90
N LEU A 238 4.32 11.65 -30.32
CA LEU A 238 3.13 11.82 -31.14
C LEU A 238 1.94 11.94 -30.21
N LEU A 239 1.11 12.96 -30.37
CA LEU A 239 -0.02 13.20 -29.48
C LEU A 239 -1.23 13.78 -30.18
N ASN A 240 -2.40 13.55 -29.60
CA ASN A 240 -3.67 14.19 -29.99
C ASN A 240 -4.35 14.90 -28.82
N CYS A 241 -3.64 15.05 -27.69
CA CYS A 241 -4.12 15.82 -26.54
C CYS A 241 -4.09 17.32 -26.83
N PRO A 242 -5.04 18.13 -26.32
CA PRO A 242 -4.93 19.58 -26.35
C PRO A 242 -3.79 20.06 -25.46
N LEU A 243 -3.06 21.06 -25.94
CA LEU A 243 -1.97 21.71 -25.18
C LEU A 243 -2.32 23.16 -24.89
N ASP A 244 -1.84 23.69 -23.78
CA ASP A 244 -1.87 25.13 -23.50
C ASP A 244 -0.76 25.87 -24.27
N GLY A 245 -0.66 27.20 -24.04
CA GLY A 245 0.34 28.04 -24.68
C GLY A 245 1.79 27.76 -24.26
N GLU A 246 2.01 26.99 -23.20
CA GLU A 246 3.31 26.59 -22.68
C GLU A 246 3.66 25.16 -23.07
N GLY A 247 2.73 24.42 -23.67
CA GLY A 247 2.91 23.04 -24.14
C GLY A 247 2.54 21.97 -23.11
N TYR A 248 1.83 22.32 -22.03
CA TYR A 248 1.30 21.32 -21.09
C TYR A 248 -0.02 20.74 -21.59
N ILE A 249 -0.22 19.45 -21.34
CA ILE A 249 -1.47 18.76 -21.68
C ILE A 249 -2.57 19.24 -20.75
N ILE A 250 -3.69 19.71 -21.34
CA ILE A 250 -4.83 20.29 -20.61
C ILE A 250 -6.15 19.58 -20.84
N GLY A 251 -6.15 18.40 -21.46
CA GLY A 251 -7.36 17.65 -21.74
C GLY A 251 -7.10 16.23 -22.18
N ALA A 252 -8.19 15.51 -22.39
CA ALA A 252 -8.15 14.12 -22.78
C ALA A 252 -7.47 13.87 -24.12
N GLY A 253 -6.77 12.77 -24.21
CA GLY A 253 -6.14 12.31 -25.44
C GLY A 253 -5.12 11.21 -25.21
N GLU A 254 -4.31 11.01 -26.23
CA GLU A 254 -3.33 9.92 -26.33
C GLU A 254 -1.94 10.51 -26.59
N LEU A 255 -0.93 9.83 -26.06
CA LEU A 255 0.47 10.14 -26.32
C LEU A 255 1.25 8.84 -26.57
N ALA A 256 2.00 8.84 -27.67
CA ALA A 256 3.01 7.79 -27.94
C ALA A 256 4.39 8.42 -27.97
N ASN A 257 5.24 8.05 -27.00
CA ASN A 257 6.63 8.50 -26.92
C ASN A 257 7.54 7.51 -27.63
N PHE A 258 8.51 8.05 -28.37
CA PHE A 258 9.53 7.27 -29.07
C PHE A 258 10.91 7.81 -28.73
N GLU A 259 11.87 6.89 -28.57
CA GLU A 259 13.29 7.22 -28.47
C GLU A 259 14.06 6.41 -29.52
N LEU A 260 14.51 7.09 -30.57
CA LEU A 260 15.24 6.48 -31.68
C LEU A 260 16.70 6.90 -31.69
N LEU A 261 17.60 5.94 -31.82
CA LEU A 261 19.02 6.17 -31.89
C LEU A 261 19.50 6.13 -33.34
N THR A 262 20.03 7.26 -33.81
CA THR A 262 20.57 7.42 -35.17
C THR A 262 22.09 7.56 -35.12
N ALA A 263 22.73 7.60 -36.30
CA ALA A 263 24.10 8.06 -36.37
C ALA A 263 24.21 9.50 -35.82
N PRO A 264 25.32 9.82 -35.11
CA PRO A 264 25.51 11.15 -34.54
C PRO A 264 25.56 12.22 -35.63
N SER A 265 24.79 13.28 -35.51
CA SER A 265 24.79 14.42 -36.42
C SER A 265 24.91 15.69 -35.62
N ALA A 266 25.64 16.67 -36.13
CA ALA A 266 25.81 17.96 -35.47
C ALA A 266 24.52 18.82 -35.52
N THR A 267 23.60 18.49 -36.44
CA THR A 267 22.34 19.20 -36.64
C THR A 267 21.18 18.23 -36.62
N MET A 268 20.09 18.62 -36.00
CA MET A 268 18.83 17.87 -36.05
C MET A 268 18.24 17.97 -37.46
N ASN A 269 17.96 16.82 -38.06
CA ASN A 269 17.21 16.74 -39.30
C ASN A 269 16.20 15.58 -39.18
N ILE A 270 14.92 15.87 -39.25
CA ILE A 270 13.86 14.88 -39.10
C ILE A 270 13.95 13.77 -40.15
N ASN A 271 14.49 14.05 -41.33
CA ASN A 271 14.68 13.02 -42.37
C ASN A 271 15.75 11.98 -42.00
N ASP A 272 16.62 12.28 -41.03
CA ASP A 272 17.64 11.35 -40.56
C ASP A 272 17.07 10.19 -39.73
N ILE A 273 15.79 10.26 -39.35
CA ILE A 273 15.12 9.19 -38.61
C ILE A 273 14.47 8.14 -39.53
N ALA A 274 14.49 8.34 -40.86
CA ALA A 274 13.94 7.32 -41.78
C ALA A 274 14.79 6.03 -41.69
N GLY A 275 14.13 4.90 -41.49
CA GLY A 275 14.81 3.62 -41.37
C GLY A 275 14.05 2.58 -40.54
N GLU A 276 14.71 1.46 -40.36
CA GLU A 276 14.22 0.38 -39.49
C GLU A 276 15.07 0.35 -38.22
N TYR A 277 14.40 0.22 -37.06
CA TYR A 277 15.01 0.24 -35.74
C TYR A 277 14.72 -1.07 -35.02
N THR A 278 15.73 -1.64 -34.39
CA THR A 278 15.59 -2.81 -33.52
C THR A 278 15.62 -2.36 -32.06
N ILE A 279 14.99 -3.14 -31.18
CA ILE A 279 14.90 -2.78 -29.77
C ILE A 279 16.26 -2.85 -29.06
N ALA A 280 16.52 -1.87 -28.19
CA ALA A 280 17.59 -1.88 -27.20
C ALA A 280 17.02 -1.54 -25.82
N SER A 281 17.63 -2.05 -24.75
CA SER A 281 17.23 -1.71 -23.39
C SER A 281 17.45 -0.23 -23.11
N VAL A 282 16.43 0.46 -22.58
CA VAL A 282 16.56 1.85 -22.16
C VAL A 282 17.45 2.02 -20.92
N VAL A 283 17.64 0.95 -20.14
CA VAL A 283 18.44 0.96 -18.91
C VAL A 283 19.88 0.48 -19.18
N ASP A 284 20.03 -0.65 -19.89
CA ASP A 284 21.33 -1.35 -19.99
C ASP A 284 22.01 -1.17 -21.36
N GLY A 285 21.30 -0.65 -22.38
CA GLY A 285 21.79 -0.57 -23.74
C GLY A 285 21.85 -1.96 -24.44
N PRO A 286 22.75 -2.17 -25.42
CA PRO A 286 23.69 -1.19 -25.96
C PRO A 286 23.01 -0.08 -26.77
N TYR A 287 23.50 1.15 -26.64
CA TYR A 287 22.96 2.33 -27.33
C TYR A 287 23.67 2.51 -28.70
N ASN A 288 23.18 1.80 -29.69
CA ASN A 288 23.73 1.84 -31.05
C ASN A 288 22.77 2.56 -32.02
N PRO A 289 23.30 3.25 -33.03
CA PRO A 289 22.48 3.72 -34.15
C PRO A 289 21.68 2.58 -34.81
N GLY A 290 20.45 2.86 -35.19
CA GLY A 290 19.49 1.87 -35.72
C GLY A 290 18.74 1.13 -34.61
N SER A 291 18.81 1.59 -33.37
CA SER A 291 18.02 1.07 -32.26
C SER A 291 16.91 2.03 -31.83
N PHE A 292 15.80 1.47 -31.33
CA PHE A 292 14.86 2.23 -30.51
C PHE A 292 14.91 1.72 -29.06
N LEU A 293 14.66 2.62 -28.09
CA LEU A 293 14.76 2.26 -26.69
C LEU A 293 13.46 1.65 -26.19
N SER A 294 13.57 0.48 -25.55
CA SER A 294 12.42 -0.19 -24.91
C SER A 294 11.75 0.70 -23.87
N GLY A 295 10.45 0.55 -23.72
CA GLY A 295 9.70 1.25 -22.69
C GLY A 295 9.80 0.58 -21.33
N THR A 296 9.90 1.37 -20.28
CA THR A 296 9.83 0.91 -18.89
C THR A 296 9.41 2.03 -17.95
N LEU A 297 8.88 1.67 -16.80
CA LEU A 297 8.73 2.58 -15.67
C LEU A 297 10.02 2.49 -14.84
N TYR A 298 10.81 3.55 -14.84
CA TYR A 298 12.11 3.59 -14.19
C TYR A 298 12.02 4.23 -12.81
N ASP A 299 12.51 3.52 -11.80
CA ASP A 299 12.61 4.02 -10.42
C ASP A 299 13.87 4.90 -10.27
N TYR A 300 13.66 6.21 -10.21
CA TYR A 300 14.71 7.19 -9.92
C TYR A 300 14.60 7.66 -8.46
N SER A 301 15.17 6.89 -7.55
CA SER A 301 15.18 7.18 -6.10
C SER A 301 13.77 7.41 -5.51
N GLY A 302 12.82 6.56 -5.89
CA GLY A 302 11.42 6.67 -5.45
C GLY A 302 10.53 7.54 -6.34
N LEU A 303 11.09 8.22 -7.32
CA LEU A 303 10.33 8.87 -8.38
C LEU A 303 10.27 7.96 -9.60
N TYR A 304 9.08 7.50 -9.93
CA TYR A 304 8.87 6.62 -11.07
C TYR A 304 8.59 7.43 -12.34
N ILE A 305 9.41 7.22 -13.35
CA ILE A 305 9.38 7.98 -14.60
C ILE A 305 9.21 7.00 -15.77
N PRO A 306 8.21 7.19 -16.65
CA PRO A 306 8.14 6.42 -17.88
C PRO A 306 9.30 6.84 -18.80
N MET A 307 10.06 5.85 -19.25
CA MET A 307 11.24 6.04 -20.12
C MET A 307 11.13 5.19 -21.38
N GLY A 308 11.85 5.60 -22.42
CA GLY A 308 11.92 4.88 -23.69
C GLY A 308 10.64 5.02 -24.52
N THR A 309 10.27 3.94 -25.20
CA THR A 309 9.12 3.94 -26.12
C THR A 309 7.90 3.40 -25.43
N TYR A 310 6.89 4.24 -25.28
CA TYR A 310 5.64 3.90 -24.58
C TYR A 310 4.43 4.67 -25.13
N TYR A 311 3.25 4.14 -24.88
CA TYR A 311 1.96 4.77 -25.10
C TYR A 311 1.29 5.03 -23.74
N THR A 312 0.54 6.15 -23.64
CA THR A 312 -0.28 6.48 -22.46
C THR A 312 -1.47 7.37 -22.84
N THR A 313 -2.43 7.50 -21.93
CA THR A 313 -3.61 8.34 -22.12
C THR A 313 -3.73 9.40 -21.03
N TYR A 314 -4.49 10.46 -21.33
CA TYR A 314 -4.79 11.56 -20.46
C TYR A 314 -6.30 11.76 -20.33
N ASP A 315 -6.77 12.15 -19.18
CA ASP A 315 -8.18 12.44 -18.92
C ASP A 315 -8.57 13.88 -19.29
N ASN A 316 -9.82 14.25 -19.07
CA ASN A 316 -10.36 15.57 -19.39
C ASN A 316 -9.71 16.73 -18.61
N SER A 317 -9.00 16.44 -17.51
CA SER A 317 -8.24 17.44 -16.75
C SER A 317 -6.81 17.60 -17.24
N GLY A 318 -6.37 16.80 -18.20
CA GLY A 318 -4.98 16.73 -18.65
C GLY A 318 -4.09 15.89 -17.72
N SER A 319 -4.69 15.14 -16.80
CA SER A 319 -3.95 14.25 -15.91
C SER A 319 -3.70 12.90 -16.59
N ASN A 320 -2.50 12.33 -16.39
CA ASN A 320 -2.19 10.99 -16.86
C ASN A 320 -3.11 9.97 -16.19
N THR A 321 -3.72 9.07 -16.99
CA THR A 321 -4.65 8.06 -16.47
C THR A 321 -3.96 6.88 -15.79
N ASN A 322 -2.63 6.91 -15.69
CA ASN A 322 -1.81 5.81 -15.18
C ASN A 322 -1.94 4.49 -15.98
N MET A 323 -2.31 4.61 -17.25
CA MET A 323 -2.35 3.48 -18.20
C MET A 323 -1.17 3.58 -19.14
N TYR A 324 -0.36 2.52 -19.25
CA TYR A 324 0.82 2.48 -20.10
C TYR A 324 0.89 1.24 -20.97
N GLY A 325 1.26 1.45 -22.25
CA GLY A 325 1.69 0.41 -23.17
C GLY A 325 3.20 0.54 -23.40
N PHE A 326 4.03 -0.08 -22.55
CA PHE A 326 5.48 -0.09 -22.76
C PHE A 326 5.86 -1.04 -23.90
N VAL A 327 6.63 -0.53 -24.87
CA VAL A 327 7.14 -1.35 -25.97
C VAL A 327 8.36 -2.12 -25.50
N THR A 328 8.21 -3.43 -25.34
CA THR A 328 9.24 -4.33 -24.79
C THR A 328 9.84 -5.27 -25.85
N GLY A 329 9.40 -5.16 -27.09
CA GLY A 329 9.86 -6.01 -28.20
C GLY A 329 9.44 -5.48 -29.57
N GLY A 330 9.88 -6.16 -30.63
CA GLY A 330 9.52 -5.81 -32.00
C GLY A 330 10.51 -4.88 -32.71
N SER A 331 10.02 -4.18 -33.74
CA SER A 331 10.78 -3.22 -34.53
C SER A 331 9.92 -1.98 -34.81
N VAL A 332 10.59 -0.86 -35.02
CA VAL A 332 9.98 0.39 -35.48
C VAL A 332 10.48 0.71 -36.87
N LYS A 333 9.57 0.99 -37.80
CA LYS A 333 9.88 1.49 -39.14
C LYS A 333 9.39 2.92 -39.26
N VAL A 334 10.28 3.81 -39.66
CA VAL A 334 9.97 5.22 -39.95
C VAL A 334 10.16 5.45 -41.43
N GLU A 335 9.12 5.96 -42.06
CA GLU A 335 9.13 6.42 -43.46
C GLU A 335 8.89 7.93 -43.50
N THR A 336 9.63 8.65 -44.33
CA THR A 336 9.43 10.07 -44.60
C THR A 336 8.94 10.24 -46.02
N ASP A 337 7.88 11.02 -46.18
CA ASP A 337 7.31 11.36 -47.50
C ASP A 337 8.17 12.41 -48.23
#